data_92c7acc11b94c836bdec24384c895231
#
_entry.id   92c7acc11b94c836bdec24384c895231
#
_cell.length_a   1.000
_cell.length_b   1.000
_cell.length_c   1.000
_cell.angle_alpha   90.00
_cell.angle_beta   90.00
_cell.angle_gamma   90.00
#
_symmetry.space_group_name_H-M   'P 1'
#
loop_
_entity.id
_entity.type
_entity.pdbx_description
1 polymer ?
#
loop_
_entity_poly.entity_id
_entity_poly.type
_entity_poly.pdbx_seq_one_letter_code
_entity_poly.pdbx_strand_id
1 'polypeptide(L)'
;MFDKIWDSHIIANLGGDTDLLQVDRCIGGGPEQVMRLAGEGVEFPNPEIFYQVPDHTVSTSPDRYTDLSLGWGWQEYEDDWEFAEEVRALGFDKNFGQFDPRFGIMHVVGPETGLSQPGMVLCAGDSHTCTHGAMGLISWGGESAENVLRTGTVIRQRPRTMRVNVEGTLGPGIRGKDIILRIIAELGADSGSGYAVEYAGSVVRNLDQEARFTICNLAVEMASPTGMVGPDDTTFEWLAGREFAPGEEYWDQALEFWQTLPTDDDATFDRDETINMTGVDPQVTWGVNPEQAIGINDRIPDPATAPANKREAYEQAIEYSHLTPGAPILGTPIDEAFIGSCAESRISDMRAAAEVVRGRRVADNVTSAWVVPGSNTVKAQAEAEGLHRIFLEAGFEWREASCSKCYGSNGDYVEPGKRCISNSNRNYIGRQGRDTNTMLASSTTVAASAIAGSVADVRNFL
;
A
#
# COMPACT_ATOMS: atom_id res chain seq x y z
N MET A 1 12.73 1.96 18.25
CA MET A 1 13.18 1.86 16.83
C MET A 1 13.24 3.22 16.16
N PHE A 2 12.17 3.99 16.13
CA PHE A 2 12.13 5.29 15.43
C PHE A 2 13.32 6.20 15.80
N ASP A 3 13.57 6.44 17.08
CA ASP A 3 14.66 7.32 17.54
C ASP A 3 16.05 6.82 17.09
N LYS A 4 16.28 5.50 17.13
CA LYS A 4 17.56 4.91 16.70
C LYS A 4 17.86 5.23 15.23
N ILE A 5 16.84 5.17 14.36
CA ILE A 5 16.98 5.47 12.93
C ILE A 5 17.08 6.98 12.71
N TRP A 6 16.17 7.76 13.30
CA TRP A 6 16.15 9.21 13.14
C TRP A 6 17.47 9.86 13.57
N ASP A 7 17.93 9.54 14.78
CA ASP A 7 19.14 10.14 15.33
C ASP A 7 20.40 9.82 14.54
N SER A 8 20.47 8.63 13.93
CA SER A 8 21.60 8.23 13.08
C SER A 8 21.64 8.97 11.74
N HIS A 9 20.53 9.60 11.32
CA HIS A 9 20.42 10.32 10.03
C HIS A 9 20.48 11.86 10.18
N ILE A 10 20.59 12.38 11.40
CA ILE A 10 20.68 13.82 11.62
C ILE A 10 22.04 14.34 11.12
N ILE A 11 21.99 15.20 10.10
CA ILE A 11 23.16 15.99 9.64
C ILE A 11 23.30 17.24 10.48
N ALA A 12 22.18 17.93 10.75
CA ALA A 12 22.15 19.15 11.55
C ALA A 12 20.77 19.35 12.19
N ASN A 13 20.74 19.85 13.43
CA ASN A 13 19.52 20.38 14.04
C ASN A 13 19.35 21.84 13.62
N LEU A 14 18.19 22.17 13.05
CA LEU A 14 17.87 23.51 12.52
C LEU A 14 17.13 24.39 13.55
N GLY A 15 16.90 23.87 14.74
CA GLY A 15 16.22 24.52 15.84
C GLY A 15 14.86 23.90 16.16
N GLY A 16 14.53 23.85 17.46
CA GLY A 16 13.36 23.13 17.96
C GLY A 16 13.43 21.65 17.60
N ASP A 17 12.32 21.09 17.12
CA ASP A 17 12.21 19.69 16.69
C ASP A 17 12.47 19.52 15.17
N THR A 18 13.19 20.44 14.52
CA THR A 18 13.43 20.42 13.07
C THR A 18 14.85 20.00 12.77
N ASP A 19 14.99 18.93 12.00
CA ASP A 19 16.28 18.36 11.62
C ASP A 19 16.47 18.34 10.11
N LEU A 20 17.73 18.48 9.68
CA LEU A 20 18.20 18.14 8.34
C LEU A 20 18.64 16.67 8.39
N LEU A 21 17.98 15.83 7.61
CA LEU A 21 18.22 14.39 7.59
C LEU A 21 18.87 13.95 6.27
N GLN A 22 19.78 13.00 6.37
CA GLN A 22 20.24 12.24 5.22
C GLN A 22 19.13 11.33 4.71
N VAL A 23 19.04 11.17 3.39
CA VAL A 23 18.14 10.23 2.72
C VAL A 23 18.96 9.08 2.13
N ASP A 24 18.58 7.84 2.45
CA ASP A 24 19.23 6.64 1.92
C ASP A 24 18.55 6.14 0.66
N ARG A 25 17.26 6.46 0.50
CA ARG A 25 16.49 6.04 -0.66
C ARG A 25 15.40 7.07 -1.01
N CYS A 26 15.28 7.38 -2.30
CA CYS A 26 14.22 8.24 -2.80
C CYS A 26 13.51 7.58 -4.00
N ILE A 27 12.18 7.52 -3.95
CA ILE A 27 11.39 7.08 -5.10
C ILE A 27 11.02 8.31 -5.92
N GLY A 28 11.54 8.40 -7.13
CA GLY A 28 11.38 9.55 -8.00
C GLY A 28 12.63 9.79 -8.84
N GLY A 29 12.76 10.99 -9.38
CA GLY A 29 13.88 11.30 -10.28
C GLY A 29 13.68 10.70 -11.66
N GLY A 30 12.47 10.85 -12.24
CA GLY A 30 12.18 10.41 -13.59
C GLY A 30 13.11 11.03 -14.63
N PRO A 31 13.29 10.35 -15.79
CA PRO A 31 14.22 10.76 -16.82
C PRO A 31 14.05 12.22 -17.24
N GLU A 32 12.83 12.67 -17.50
CA GLU A 32 12.54 14.07 -17.85
C GLU A 32 13.01 15.05 -16.76
N GLN A 33 12.72 14.74 -15.48
CA GLN A 33 13.14 15.60 -14.36
C GLN A 33 14.65 15.64 -14.21
N VAL A 34 15.34 14.51 -14.32
CA VAL A 34 16.80 14.40 -14.22
C VAL A 34 17.44 15.17 -15.36
N MET A 35 16.99 14.98 -16.60
CA MET A 35 17.54 15.67 -17.76
C MET A 35 17.31 17.18 -17.71
N ARG A 36 16.14 17.63 -17.26
CA ARG A 36 15.89 19.07 -17.04
C ARG A 36 16.86 19.66 -16.02
N LEU A 37 17.05 19.00 -14.89
CA LEU A 37 17.96 19.48 -13.84
C LEU A 37 19.43 19.45 -14.29
N ALA A 38 19.85 18.43 -15.03
CA ALA A 38 21.18 18.36 -15.64
C ALA A 38 21.40 19.52 -16.63
N GLY A 39 20.39 19.85 -17.43
CA GLY A 39 20.39 21.00 -18.34
C GLY A 39 20.48 22.36 -17.61
N GLU A 40 20.02 22.45 -16.37
CA GLU A 40 20.18 23.59 -15.48
C GLU A 40 21.56 23.63 -14.81
N GLY A 41 22.43 22.65 -15.05
CA GLY A 41 23.76 22.53 -14.45
C GLY A 41 23.76 21.96 -13.02
N VAL A 42 22.73 21.23 -12.62
CA VAL A 42 22.68 20.56 -11.33
C VAL A 42 23.62 19.36 -11.36
N GLU A 43 24.49 19.27 -10.35
CA GLU A 43 25.27 18.08 -10.05
C GLU A 43 24.49 17.21 -9.05
N PHE A 44 24.40 15.91 -9.32
CA PHE A 44 23.68 14.98 -8.46
C PHE A 44 24.65 14.32 -7.48
N PRO A 45 24.51 14.60 -6.15
CA PRO A 45 25.48 14.07 -5.17
C PRO A 45 25.39 12.54 -5.01
N ASN A 46 24.18 11.97 -5.09
CA ASN A 46 23.94 10.56 -4.79
C ASN A 46 22.87 9.96 -5.74
N PRO A 47 23.15 9.81 -7.06
CA PRO A 47 22.17 9.30 -8.01
C PRO A 47 21.76 7.84 -7.72
N GLU A 48 22.62 7.06 -7.08
CA GLU A 48 22.40 5.64 -6.74
C GLU A 48 21.30 5.42 -5.69
N ILE A 49 20.89 6.44 -4.92
CA ILE A 49 19.81 6.31 -3.95
C ILE A 49 18.41 6.35 -4.59
N PHE A 50 18.33 6.74 -5.87
CA PHE A 50 17.07 6.89 -6.57
C PHE A 50 16.63 5.62 -7.27
N TYR A 51 15.33 5.38 -7.26
CA TYR A 51 14.66 4.49 -8.20
C TYR A 51 13.31 5.08 -8.62
N GLN A 52 12.87 4.71 -9.82
CA GLN A 52 11.59 5.16 -10.36
C GLN A 52 10.81 4.03 -10.97
N VAL A 53 9.48 4.14 -10.85
CA VAL A 53 8.50 3.28 -11.50
C VAL A 53 7.30 4.15 -11.89
N PRO A 54 6.93 4.26 -13.18
CA PRO A 54 5.78 5.07 -13.63
C PRO A 54 4.44 4.32 -13.48
N ASP A 55 4.17 3.79 -12.28
CA ASP A 55 3.08 2.86 -12.00
C ASP A 55 1.67 3.49 -11.99
N HIS A 56 1.58 4.81 -11.83
CA HIS A 56 0.28 5.50 -11.78
C HIS A 56 -0.32 5.77 -13.16
N THR A 57 0.49 5.77 -14.20
CA THR A 57 0.13 6.22 -15.54
C THR A 57 0.07 5.10 -16.58
N VAL A 58 0.76 3.99 -16.31
CA VAL A 58 0.81 2.82 -17.19
C VAL A 58 -0.48 2.00 -17.08
N SER A 59 -1.10 1.72 -18.23
CA SER A 59 -2.32 0.90 -18.32
C SER A 59 -2.10 -0.53 -17.84
N THR A 60 -3.14 -1.13 -17.25
CA THR A 60 -3.14 -2.57 -16.93
C THR A 60 -3.83 -3.44 -17.99
N SER A 61 -4.20 -2.86 -19.14
CA SER A 61 -4.73 -3.66 -20.25
C SER A 61 -3.74 -4.74 -20.67
N PRO A 62 -4.20 -5.98 -20.96
CA PRO A 62 -3.36 -6.99 -21.57
C PRO A 62 -2.75 -6.56 -22.91
N ASP A 63 -3.38 -5.60 -23.58
CA ASP A 63 -2.94 -5.07 -24.89
C ASP A 63 -1.88 -3.97 -24.78
N ARG A 64 -1.50 -3.54 -23.56
CA ARG A 64 -0.58 -2.40 -23.37
C ARG A 64 0.77 -2.52 -24.06
N TYR A 65 1.21 -3.74 -24.34
CA TYR A 65 2.48 -3.99 -25.04
C TYR A 65 2.35 -3.94 -26.57
N THR A 66 1.14 -3.96 -27.09
CA THR A 66 0.82 -3.90 -28.53
C THR A 66 0.13 -2.60 -28.93
N ASP A 67 -0.60 -1.98 -28.02
CA ASP A 67 -1.22 -0.67 -28.15
C ASP A 67 -0.67 0.30 -27.09
N LEU A 68 0.39 0.99 -27.45
CA LEU A 68 1.10 1.91 -26.56
C LEU A 68 0.31 3.22 -26.31
N SER A 69 -0.80 3.46 -27.00
CA SER A 69 -1.70 4.60 -26.73
C SER A 69 -2.60 4.39 -25.49
N LEU A 70 -2.60 3.18 -24.93
CA LEU A 70 -3.37 2.85 -23.74
C LEU A 70 -2.74 3.44 -22.48
N GLY A 71 -3.57 4.16 -21.70
CA GLY A 71 -3.12 4.86 -20.51
C GLY A 71 -2.45 6.20 -20.83
N TRP A 72 -2.01 6.89 -19.80
CA TRP A 72 -1.32 8.18 -19.92
C TRP A 72 0.21 8.02 -19.90
N GLY A 73 0.72 6.83 -19.65
CA GLY A 73 2.14 6.51 -19.57
C GLY A 73 2.86 6.45 -20.93
N TRP A 74 2.16 6.72 -22.02
CA TRP A 74 2.77 6.74 -23.34
C TRP A 74 3.91 7.76 -23.47
N GLN A 75 3.68 8.99 -23.00
CA GLN A 75 4.69 10.04 -23.04
C GLN A 75 5.86 9.75 -22.08
N GLU A 76 5.56 9.31 -20.86
CA GLU A 76 6.60 8.88 -19.90
C GLU A 76 7.42 7.72 -20.45
N TYR A 77 6.82 6.82 -21.24
CA TYR A 77 7.55 5.74 -21.89
C TYR A 77 8.47 6.24 -23.00
N GLU A 78 8.01 7.18 -23.85
CA GLU A 78 8.86 7.81 -24.87
C GLU A 78 10.03 8.55 -24.23
N ASP A 79 9.77 9.34 -23.19
CA ASP A 79 10.79 10.09 -22.44
C ASP A 79 11.78 9.14 -21.74
N ASP A 80 11.29 8.06 -21.13
CA ASP A 80 12.11 7.02 -20.51
C ASP A 80 13.03 6.33 -21.52
N TRP A 81 12.54 6.09 -22.71
CA TRP A 81 13.31 5.48 -23.77
C TRP A 81 14.31 6.45 -24.42
N GLU A 82 13.88 7.68 -24.70
CA GLU A 82 14.71 8.73 -25.31
C GLU A 82 15.90 9.10 -24.43
N PHE A 83 15.68 9.20 -23.11
CA PHE A 83 16.72 9.64 -22.17
C PHE A 83 17.35 8.50 -21.35
N ALA A 84 16.99 7.25 -21.60
CA ALA A 84 17.41 6.13 -20.76
C ALA A 84 18.93 5.97 -20.67
N GLU A 85 19.67 6.19 -21.75
CA GLU A 85 21.13 6.08 -21.78
C GLU A 85 21.80 7.29 -21.10
N GLU A 86 21.28 8.51 -21.36
CA GLU A 86 21.78 9.75 -20.77
C GLU A 86 21.58 9.76 -19.26
N VAL A 87 20.40 9.37 -18.79
CA VAL A 87 20.06 9.29 -17.37
C VAL A 87 20.91 8.23 -16.67
N ARG A 88 21.14 7.08 -17.31
CA ARG A 88 22.06 6.05 -16.80
C ARG A 88 23.50 6.54 -16.73
N ALA A 89 23.95 7.33 -17.73
CA ALA A 89 25.28 7.92 -17.73
C ALA A 89 25.49 8.93 -16.58
N LEU A 90 24.41 9.50 -16.05
CA LEU A 90 24.39 10.34 -14.84
C LEU A 90 24.32 9.54 -13.54
N GLY A 91 24.30 8.20 -13.59
CA GLY A 91 24.28 7.31 -12.43
C GLY A 91 22.89 6.82 -12.00
N PHE A 92 21.82 7.17 -12.72
CA PHE A 92 20.45 6.71 -12.40
C PHE A 92 20.16 5.40 -13.14
N ASP A 93 20.54 4.28 -12.57
CA ASP A 93 20.45 2.95 -13.16
C ASP A 93 19.20 2.15 -12.77
N LYS A 94 18.38 2.68 -11.83
CA LYS A 94 17.20 2.00 -11.27
C LYS A 94 15.90 2.65 -11.77
N ASN A 95 15.81 2.81 -13.10
CA ASN A 95 14.58 3.25 -13.78
C ASN A 95 13.85 2.01 -14.34
N PHE A 96 12.74 1.65 -13.71
CA PHE A 96 11.98 0.44 -14.03
C PHE A 96 10.73 0.81 -14.84
N GLY A 97 10.90 1.16 -16.12
CA GLY A 97 9.83 1.44 -17.06
C GLY A 97 8.97 0.22 -17.37
N GLN A 98 7.85 0.41 -18.09
CA GLN A 98 6.84 -0.64 -18.30
C GLN A 98 7.35 -1.94 -18.96
N PHE A 99 8.47 -1.91 -19.64
CA PHE A 99 9.09 -3.09 -20.28
C PHE A 99 10.16 -3.74 -19.39
N ASP A 100 10.52 -3.13 -18.26
CA ASP A 100 11.46 -3.73 -17.32
C ASP A 100 10.79 -4.93 -16.63
N PRO A 101 11.47 -6.07 -16.52
CA PRO A 101 10.91 -7.23 -15.79
C PRO A 101 10.60 -6.97 -14.32
N ARG A 102 11.21 -5.92 -13.73
CA ARG A 102 10.97 -5.47 -12.35
C ARG A 102 9.83 -4.46 -12.24
N PHE A 103 9.22 -4.05 -13.35
CA PHE A 103 8.11 -3.08 -13.34
C PHE A 103 6.97 -3.54 -12.46
N GLY A 104 6.33 -2.60 -11.78
CA GLY A 104 5.18 -2.82 -10.94
C GLY A 104 4.84 -1.57 -10.14
N ILE A 105 4.08 -1.73 -9.06
CA ILE A 105 3.76 -0.63 -8.14
C ILE A 105 5.02 -0.31 -7.32
N MET A 106 5.42 0.96 -7.26
CA MET A 106 6.67 1.40 -6.60
C MET A 106 6.82 0.88 -5.17
N HIS A 107 5.71 0.78 -4.41
CA HIS A 107 5.70 0.27 -3.03
C HIS A 107 5.67 -1.27 -2.94
N VAL A 108 5.56 -1.97 -4.07
CA VAL A 108 5.79 -3.41 -4.19
C VAL A 108 7.21 -3.67 -4.66
N VAL A 109 7.64 -2.96 -5.71
CA VAL A 109 8.96 -3.13 -6.34
C VAL A 109 10.10 -2.83 -5.37
N GLY A 110 10.04 -1.73 -4.60
CA GLY A 110 11.11 -1.36 -3.66
C GLY A 110 11.46 -2.46 -2.66
N PRO A 111 10.49 -2.97 -1.87
CA PRO A 111 10.74 -4.11 -0.99
C PRO A 111 11.11 -5.39 -1.75
N GLU A 112 10.36 -5.71 -2.82
CA GLU A 112 10.53 -6.95 -3.59
C GLU A 112 11.92 -7.10 -4.20
N THR A 113 12.54 -6.01 -4.60
CA THR A 113 13.91 -5.99 -5.14
C THR A 113 14.98 -5.83 -4.07
N GLY A 114 14.62 -5.55 -2.82
CA GLY A 114 15.57 -5.31 -1.72
C GLY A 114 16.10 -3.88 -1.66
N LEU A 115 15.47 -2.92 -2.36
CA LEU A 115 15.80 -1.50 -2.27
C LEU A 115 15.39 -0.87 -0.94
N SER A 116 14.43 -1.46 -0.25
CA SER A 116 13.97 -1.06 1.09
C SER A 116 14.58 -1.99 2.12
N GLN A 117 15.41 -1.45 3.01
CA GLN A 117 16.15 -2.23 4.00
C GLN A 117 15.99 -1.64 5.40
N PRO A 118 16.08 -2.45 6.46
CA PRO A 118 15.97 -1.95 7.83
C PRO A 118 16.98 -0.84 8.13
N GLY A 119 16.55 0.14 8.90
CA GLY A 119 17.39 1.24 9.36
C GLY A 119 17.53 2.42 8.39
N MET A 120 16.98 2.35 7.17
CA MET A 120 17.03 3.43 6.19
C MET A 120 16.04 4.56 6.49
N VAL A 121 16.32 5.73 5.90
CA VAL A 121 15.37 6.82 5.66
C VAL A 121 15.01 6.85 4.19
N LEU A 122 13.72 6.64 3.89
CA LEU A 122 13.17 6.56 2.54
C LEU A 122 12.07 7.60 2.33
N CYS A 123 12.08 8.31 1.21
CA CYS A 123 11.04 9.28 0.89
C CYS A 123 10.56 9.18 -0.56
N ALA A 124 9.37 9.72 -0.82
CA ALA A 124 8.77 9.82 -2.15
C ALA A 124 7.72 10.92 -2.23
N GLY A 125 7.24 11.21 -3.44
CA GLY A 125 6.06 12.05 -3.65
C GLY A 125 4.75 11.36 -3.27
N ASP A 126 4.65 10.05 -3.42
CA ASP A 126 3.44 9.27 -3.13
C ASP A 126 3.16 9.13 -1.62
N SER A 127 1.90 9.27 -1.26
CA SER A 127 1.46 9.25 0.15
C SER A 127 1.58 7.87 0.82
N HIS A 128 1.51 6.76 0.05
CA HIS A 128 1.61 5.40 0.62
C HIS A 128 3.06 4.91 0.78
N THR A 129 4.03 5.82 0.71
CA THR A 129 5.45 5.53 0.97
C THR A 129 5.67 4.91 2.37
N CYS A 130 4.78 5.20 3.32
CA CYS A 130 4.78 4.56 4.64
C CYS A 130 4.75 3.02 4.60
N THR A 131 4.35 2.41 3.47
CA THR A 131 4.40 0.95 3.24
C THR A 131 5.76 0.35 3.57
N HIS A 132 6.84 1.05 3.19
CA HIS A 132 8.21 0.55 3.34
C HIS A 132 8.63 0.39 4.80
N GLY A 133 7.97 1.11 5.74
CA GLY A 133 8.24 0.99 7.17
C GLY A 133 8.01 -0.41 7.75
N ALA A 134 7.29 -1.27 7.04
CA ALA A 134 7.16 -2.69 7.37
C ALA A 134 8.49 -3.46 7.34
N MET A 135 9.53 -2.89 6.72
CA MET A 135 10.89 -3.42 6.71
C MET A 135 11.75 -2.92 7.89
N GLY A 136 11.19 -2.15 8.83
CA GLY A 136 11.96 -1.58 9.93
C GLY A 136 12.78 -0.36 9.53
N LEU A 137 12.23 0.49 8.67
CA LEU A 137 12.83 1.75 8.23
C LEU A 137 11.87 2.92 8.43
N ILE A 138 12.35 4.15 8.39
CA ILE A 138 11.51 5.34 8.36
C ILE A 138 11.19 5.70 6.92
N SER A 139 9.89 5.81 6.58
CA SER A 139 9.47 6.18 5.23
C SER A 139 8.25 7.09 5.26
N TRP A 140 8.25 8.11 4.39
CA TRP A 140 7.13 9.05 4.27
C TRP A 140 6.92 9.56 2.85
N GLY A 141 5.67 9.94 2.58
CA GLY A 141 5.25 10.56 1.33
C GLY A 141 5.24 12.09 1.35
N GLY A 142 4.87 12.69 0.21
CA GLY A 142 4.73 14.13 0.07
C GLY A 142 6.06 14.89 -0.02
N GLU A 143 7.16 14.20 -0.31
CA GLU A 143 8.48 14.80 -0.51
C GLU A 143 8.74 15.09 -1.98
N SER A 144 9.40 16.22 -2.25
CA SER A 144 9.85 16.55 -3.59
C SER A 144 11.15 15.83 -3.92
N ALA A 145 11.11 14.93 -4.92
CA ALA A 145 12.32 14.28 -5.42
C ALA A 145 13.39 15.30 -5.86
N GLU A 146 13.01 16.48 -6.36
CA GLU A 146 13.94 17.52 -6.80
C GLU A 146 14.84 18.02 -5.66
N ASN A 147 14.30 18.20 -4.45
CA ASN A 147 15.13 18.61 -3.31
C ASN A 147 16.17 17.55 -3.00
N VAL A 148 15.78 16.29 -2.99
CA VAL A 148 16.68 15.16 -2.71
C VAL A 148 17.71 14.99 -3.85
N LEU A 149 17.29 15.17 -5.11
CA LEU A 149 18.20 15.16 -6.28
C LEU A 149 19.32 16.18 -6.15
N ARG A 150 19.01 17.39 -5.63
CA ARG A 150 19.97 18.46 -5.46
C ARG A 150 20.88 18.29 -4.24
N THR A 151 20.41 17.65 -3.17
CA THR A 151 21.06 17.73 -1.87
C THR A 151 21.34 16.38 -1.20
N GLY A 152 20.63 15.32 -1.57
CA GLY A 152 20.64 14.04 -0.87
C GLY A 152 19.96 14.08 0.51
N THR A 153 19.25 15.20 0.82
CA THR A 153 18.74 15.47 2.17
C THR A 153 17.31 15.96 2.16
N VAL A 154 16.67 15.92 3.33
CA VAL A 154 15.34 16.50 3.59
C VAL A 154 15.33 17.26 4.91
N ILE A 155 14.47 18.28 5.01
CA ILE A 155 14.21 18.98 6.27
C ILE A 155 12.88 18.49 6.82
N ARG A 156 12.88 17.96 8.05
CA ARG A 156 11.67 17.43 8.68
C ARG A 156 11.56 17.81 10.14
N GLN A 157 10.32 18.09 10.56
CA GLN A 157 10.00 18.17 11.96
C GLN A 157 9.87 16.75 12.53
N ARG A 158 10.54 16.48 13.65
CA ARG A 158 10.48 15.18 14.33
C ARG A 158 9.06 14.94 14.85
N PRO A 159 8.39 13.87 14.42
CA PRO A 159 7.08 13.51 14.95
C PRO A 159 7.21 12.96 16.37
N ARG A 160 6.12 13.01 17.13
CA ARG A 160 5.97 12.24 18.36
C ARG A 160 5.89 10.75 18.02
N THR A 161 6.02 9.90 19.02
CA THR A 161 5.96 8.45 18.83
C THR A 161 4.63 7.88 19.33
N MET A 162 4.06 6.96 18.56
CA MET A 162 2.86 6.21 18.93
C MET A 162 3.09 4.72 18.72
N ARG A 163 2.70 3.89 19.68
CA ARG A 163 2.68 2.44 19.52
C ARG A 163 1.23 1.94 19.45
N VAL A 164 0.97 1.04 18.52
CA VAL A 164 -0.29 0.30 18.44
C VAL A 164 -0.01 -1.17 18.64
N ASN A 165 -0.33 -1.69 19.81
CA ASN A 165 -0.20 -3.10 20.14
C ASN A 165 -1.43 -3.86 19.62
N VAL A 166 -1.23 -4.73 18.66
CA VAL A 166 -2.28 -5.59 18.11
C VAL A 166 -2.18 -6.95 18.76
N GLU A 167 -3.16 -7.27 19.59
CA GLU A 167 -3.15 -8.46 20.45
C GLU A 167 -4.33 -9.39 20.15
N GLY A 168 -4.25 -10.61 20.65
CA GLY A 168 -5.32 -11.60 20.54
C GLY A 168 -5.06 -12.69 19.50
N THR A 169 -6.14 -13.30 19.01
CA THR A 169 -6.08 -14.41 18.04
C THR A 169 -6.91 -14.05 16.82
N LEU A 170 -6.30 -14.13 15.65
CA LEU A 170 -6.99 -13.92 14.38
C LEU A 170 -7.94 -15.08 14.09
N GLY A 171 -9.18 -14.75 13.73
CA GLY A 171 -10.15 -15.71 13.21
C GLY A 171 -9.84 -16.12 11.77
N PRO A 172 -10.50 -17.18 11.27
CA PRO A 172 -10.36 -17.59 9.88
C PRO A 172 -10.79 -16.46 8.93
N GLY A 173 -10.05 -16.27 7.84
CA GLY A 173 -10.32 -15.28 6.80
C GLY A 173 -9.87 -13.85 7.13
N ILE A 174 -9.34 -13.59 8.33
CA ILE A 174 -8.79 -12.26 8.71
C ILE A 174 -7.41 -12.08 8.06
N ARG A 175 -7.23 -10.95 7.38
CA ARG A 175 -6.01 -10.57 6.66
C ARG A 175 -5.46 -9.24 7.20
N GLY A 176 -4.27 -8.83 6.71
CA GLY A 176 -3.65 -7.55 7.08
C GLY A 176 -4.58 -6.35 6.89
N LYS A 177 -5.40 -6.36 5.85
CA LYS A 177 -6.39 -5.31 5.58
C LYS A 177 -7.49 -5.22 6.64
N ASP A 178 -7.98 -6.36 7.11
CA ASP A 178 -9.00 -6.39 8.17
C ASP A 178 -8.43 -5.81 9.48
N ILE A 179 -7.14 -6.11 9.76
CA ILE A 179 -6.46 -5.59 10.95
C ILE A 179 -6.36 -4.07 10.89
N ILE A 180 -5.84 -3.52 9.81
CA ILE A 180 -5.64 -2.07 9.73
C ILE A 180 -6.97 -1.30 9.61
N LEU A 181 -7.97 -1.83 8.90
CA LEU A 181 -9.31 -1.23 8.87
C LEU A 181 -9.93 -1.21 10.28
N ARG A 182 -9.76 -2.27 11.07
CA ARG A 182 -10.20 -2.30 12.47
C ARG A 182 -9.48 -1.26 13.32
N ILE A 183 -8.17 -1.12 13.18
CA ILE A 183 -7.38 -0.09 13.88
C ILE A 183 -7.90 1.31 13.55
N ILE A 184 -8.07 1.63 12.26
CA ILE A 184 -8.54 2.95 11.81
C ILE A 184 -9.97 3.23 12.28
N ALA A 185 -10.86 2.23 12.21
CA ALA A 185 -12.23 2.36 12.68
C ALA A 185 -12.33 2.64 14.19
N GLU A 186 -11.43 2.04 14.99
CA GLU A 186 -11.42 2.19 16.44
C GLU A 186 -10.74 3.49 16.89
N LEU A 187 -9.61 3.86 16.28
CA LEU A 187 -8.83 5.02 16.69
C LEU A 187 -9.23 6.32 15.98
N GLY A 188 -9.73 6.24 14.75
CA GLY A 188 -10.11 7.38 13.90
C GLY A 188 -9.07 7.71 12.81
N ALA A 189 -9.54 8.35 11.74
CA ALA A 189 -8.73 8.69 10.55
C ALA A 189 -7.68 9.80 10.80
N ASP A 190 -7.74 10.50 11.92
CA ASP A 190 -6.79 11.55 12.32
C ASP A 190 -5.89 11.16 13.50
N SER A 191 -6.05 9.93 13.98
CA SER A 191 -5.43 9.44 15.22
C SER A 191 -3.90 9.42 15.20
N GLY A 192 -3.29 9.25 14.04
CA GLY A 192 -1.84 9.23 13.82
C GLY A 192 -1.24 10.60 13.47
N SER A 193 -2.04 11.67 13.45
CA SER A 193 -1.56 13.00 13.06
C SER A 193 -0.44 13.50 13.98
N GLY A 194 0.74 13.76 13.38
CA GLY A 194 1.94 14.18 14.09
C GLY A 194 2.65 13.08 14.87
N TYR A 195 2.31 11.81 14.62
CA TYR A 195 2.98 10.66 15.20
C TYR A 195 3.65 9.77 14.15
N ALA A 196 4.84 9.28 14.46
CA ALA A 196 5.39 8.09 13.85
C ALA A 196 4.77 6.87 14.56
N VAL A 197 4.07 6.02 13.82
CA VAL A 197 3.33 4.89 14.38
C VAL A 197 4.14 3.60 14.26
N GLU A 198 4.39 2.93 15.38
CA GLU A 198 4.96 1.59 15.44
C GLU A 198 3.85 0.57 15.73
N TYR A 199 3.64 -0.37 14.81
CA TYR A 199 2.73 -1.49 15.01
C TYR A 199 3.49 -2.64 15.67
N ALA A 200 2.96 -3.12 16.79
CA ALA A 200 3.57 -4.13 17.65
C ALA A 200 2.51 -5.12 18.15
N GLY A 201 2.88 -5.96 19.10
CA GLY A 201 1.98 -6.93 19.71
C GLY A 201 2.08 -8.33 19.12
N SER A 202 1.38 -9.28 19.76
CA SER A 202 1.47 -10.70 19.41
C SER A 202 0.95 -11.00 18.00
N VAL A 203 -0.08 -10.29 17.54
CA VAL A 203 -0.62 -10.45 16.19
C VAL A 203 0.41 -10.04 15.15
N VAL A 204 0.99 -8.83 15.28
CA VAL A 204 1.96 -8.28 14.30
C VAL A 204 3.20 -9.16 14.18
N ARG A 205 3.72 -9.67 15.31
CA ARG A 205 4.88 -10.58 15.31
C ARG A 205 4.63 -11.88 14.53
N ASN A 206 3.38 -12.35 14.51
CA ASN A 206 3.00 -13.59 13.81
C ASN A 206 2.53 -13.39 12.36
N LEU A 207 2.49 -12.15 11.87
CA LEU A 207 2.17 -11.88 10.47
C LEU A 207 3.34 -12.20 9.56
N ASP A 208 3.02 -12.67 8.35
CA ASP A 208 3.99 -12.67 7.25
C ASP A 208 4.35 -11.23 6.83
N GLN A 209 5.45 -11.10 6.10
CA GLN A 209 5.96 -9.78 5.70
C GLN A 209 4.99 -9.02 4.80
N GLU A 210 4.21 -9.72 3.95
CA GLU A 210 3.28 -9.08 3.03
C GLU A 210 2.08 -8.47 3.77
N ALA A 211 1.59 -9.13 4.82
CA ALA A 211 0.57 -8.57 5.69
C ALA A 211 1.08 -7.35 6.50
N ARG A 212 2.37 -7.33 6.89
CA ARG A 212 3.00 -6.16 7.54
C ARG A 212 3.04 -4.96 6.58
N PHE A 213 3.33 -5.18 5.27
CA PHE A 213 3.22 -4.11 4.28
C PHE A 213 1.81 -3.53 4.21
N THR A 214 0.78 -4.36 4.24
CA THR A 214 -0.61 -3.91 4.23
C THR A 214 -0.93 -3.00 5.42
N ILE A 215 -0.50 -3.36 6.62
CA ILE A 215 -0.74 -2.55 7.83
C ILE A 215 -0.02 -1.21 7.72
N CYS A 216 1.26 -1.20 7.38
CA CYS A 216 2.03 0.03 7.24
C CYS A 216 1.53 0.91 6.09
N ASN A 217 1.04 0.30 4.99
CA ASN A 217 0.51 1.01 3.84
C ASN A 217 -0.64 1.94 4.20
N LEU A 218 -1.55 1.53 5.07
CA LEU A 218 -2.69 2.33 5.48
C LEU A 218 -2.42 3.23 6.69
N ALA A 219 -1.19 3.35 7.18
CA ALA A 219 -0.86 4.29 8.25
C ALA A 219 -1.20 5.74 7.86
N VAL A 220 -1.01 6.12 6.60
CA VAL A 220 -1.38 7.43 6.09
C VAL A 220 -2.89 7.69 6.14
N GLU A 221 -3.72 6.66 6.15
CA GLU A 221 -5.18 6.78 6.25
C GLU A 221 -5.67 7.06 7.70
N MET A 222 -4.77 7.01 8.67
CA MET A 222 -4.96 7.57 10.01
C MET A 222 -4.12 8.83 10.24
N ALA A 223 -3.74 9.50 9.15
CA ALA A 223 -2.95 10.73 9.09
C ALA A 223 -1.53 10.60 9.68
N SER A 224 -0.99 9.39 9.85
CA SER A 224 0.39 9.20 10.26
C SER A 224 1.35 9.41 9.07
N PRO A 225 2.43 10.18 9.22
CA PRO A 225 3.43 10.31 8.17
C PRO A 225 4.16 9.00 7.88
N THR A 226 4.32 8.12 8.88
CA THR A 226 5.01 6.83 8.75
C THR A 226 4.39 5.77 9.63
N GLY A 227 4.28 4.54 9.10
CA GLY A 227 3.93 3.34 9.85
C GLY A 227 5.10 2.37 9.82
N MET A 228 5.44 1.76 10.93
CA MET A 228 6.65 0.95 11.08
C MET A 228 6.34 -0.38 11.78
N VAL A 229 7.10 -1.42 11.43
CA VAL A 229 7.17 -2.68 12.20
C VAL A 229 8.63 -2.96 12.50
N GLY A 230 8.94 -3.33 13.74
CA GLY A 230 10.31 -3.71 14.12
C GLY A 230 10.80 -4.89 13.28
N PRO A 231 11.99 -4.80 12.65
CA PRO A 231 12.51 -5.89 11.83
C PRO A 231 12.85 -7.10 12.71
N ASP A 232 12.52 -8.29 12.23
CA ASP A 232 12.76 -9.57 12.88
C ASP A 232 13.14 -10.64 11.83
N ASP A 233 13.23 -11.88 12.24
CA ASP A 233 13.60 -13.00 11.35
C ASP A 233 12.69 -13.07 10.12
N THR A 234 11.39 -12.76 10.24
CA THR A 234 10.47 -12.70 9.10
C THR A 234 10.92 -11.66 8.06
N THR A 235 11.38 -10.49 8.53
CA THR A 235 11.90 -9.43 7.66
C THR A 235 13.24 -9.83 7.03
N PHE A 236 14.12 -10.45 7.81
CA PHE A 236 15.44 -10.85 7.33
C PHE A 236 15.35 -11.98 6.30
N GLU A 237 14.52 -13.00 6.54
CA GLU A 237 14.24 -14.08 5.59
C GLU A 237 13.59 -13.55 4.29
N TRP A 238 12.67 -12.56 4.41
CA TRP A 238 12.09 -11.90 3.25
C TRP A 238 13.15 -11.23 2.38
N LEU A 239 14.12 -10.56 3.00
CA LEU A 239 15.12 -9.74 2.32
C LEU A 239 16.27 -10.59 1.73
N ALA A 240 16.54 -11.76 2.28
CA ALA A 240 17.67 -12.61 1.89
C ALA A 240 17.64 -12.95 0.39
N GLY A 241 18.76 -12.70 -0.28
CA GLY A 241 18.97 -13.05 -1.69
C GLY A 241 18.24 -12.18 -2.70
N ARG A 242 17.63 -11.06 -2.29
CA ARG A 242 17.04 -10.08 -3.23
C ARG A 242 18.12 -9.28 -3.93
N GLU A 243 17.82 -8.81 -5.14
CA GLU A 243 18.76 -8.21 -6.09
C GLU A 243 19.62 -7.08 -5.47
N PHE A 244 18.99 -6.18 -4.70
CA PHE A 244 19.66 -5.03 -4.08
C PHE A 244 19.85 -5.19 -2.57
N ALA A 245 19.58 -6.36 -2.01
CA ALA A 245 19.93 -6.67 -0.63
C ALA A 245 21.45 -6.82 -0.51
N PRO A 246 22.02 -6.68 0.72
CA PRO A 246 23.45 -6.93 0.92
C PRO A 246 23.83 -8.32 0.41
N GLY A 247 24.92 -8.38 -0.37
CA GLY A 247 25.50 -9.65 -0.83
C GLY A 247 26.02 -10.52 0.32
N GLU A 248 26.32 -11.80 0.04
CA GLU A 248 26.76 -12.76 1.05
C GLU A 248 27.91 -12.23 1.91
N GLU A 249 28.83 -11.47 1.33
CA GLU A 249 30.01 -10.92 2.02
C GLU A 249 29.67 -9.83 3.06
N TYR A 250 28.51 -9.15 2.92
CA TYR A 250 28.06 -8.08 3.82
C TYR A 250 26.83 -8.49 4.65
N TRP A 251 26.24 -9.65 4.38
CA TRP A 251 24.97 -10.07 4.98
C TRP A 251 25.06 -10.17 6.51
N ASP A 252 26.10 -10.81 7.02
CA ASP A 252 26.25 -10.97 8.47
C ASP A 252 26.42 -9.63 9.17
N GLN A 253 27.17 -8.70 8.58
CA GLN A 253 27.33 -7.34 9.11
C GLN A 253 26.01 -6.56 9.09
N ALA A 254 25.25 -6.66 8.01
CA ALA A 254 23.94 -6.03 7.90
C ALA A 254 22.97 -6.61 8.93
N LEU A 255 22.94 -7.92 9.08
CA LEU A 255 22.10 -8.62 10.05
C LEU A 255 22.43 -8.21 11.50
N GLU A 256 23.73 -8.12 11.85
CA GLU A 256 24.18 -7.65 13.17
C GLU A 256 23.67 -6.24 13.44
N PHE A 257 23.71 -5.34 12.45
CA PHE A 257 23.16 -3.98 12.57
C PHE A 257 21.63 -4.00 12.69
N TRP A 258 20.93 -4.71 11.83
CA TRP A 258 19.46 -4.74 11.81
C TRP A 258 18.85 -5.29 13.10
N GLN A 259 19.51 -6.24 13.74
CA GLN A 259 19.11 -6.79 15.04
C GLN A 259 19.18 -5.77 16.19
N THR A 260 19.89 -4.65 16.02
CA THR A 260 19.94 -3.56 17.00
C THR A 260 18.77 -2.59 16.89
N LEU A 261 18.02 -2.61 15.78
CA LEU A 261 16.99 -1.62 15.46
C LEU A 261 15.69 -1.77 16.26
N PRO A 262 15.17 -2.97 16.53
CA PRO A 262 13.91 -3.12 17.25
C PRO A 262 13.85 -2.27 18.49
N THR A 263 12.64 -1.83 18.82
CA THR A 263 12.38 -1.02 20.01
C THR A 263 12.72 -1.79 21.27
N ASP A 264 13.43 -1.14 22.20
CA ASP A 264 13.84 -1.73 23.47
C ASP A 264 12.62 -1.98 24.38
N ASP A 265 12.70 -3.00 25.25
CA ASP A 265 11.57 -3.41 26.10
C ASP A 265 11.11 -2.32 27.08
N ASP A 266 12.01 -1.42 27.47
CA ASP A 266 11.76 -0.30 28.38
C ASP A 266 11.46 1.02 27.67
N ALA A 267 11.33 1.01 26.35
CA ALA A 267 11.02 2.21 25.57
C ALA A 267 9.64 2.77 25.93
N THR A 268 9.57 4.09 25.99
CA THR A 268 8.32 4.83 26.21
C THR A 268 7.86 5.51 24.94
N PHE A 269 6.53 5.58 24.76
CA PHE A 269 5.89 6.26 23.65
C PHE A 269 5.05 7.43 24.17
N ASP A 270 4.91 8.48 23.37
CA ASP A 270 4.00 9.60 23.69
C ASP A 270 2.53 9.15 23.71
N ARG A 271 2.22 8.12 22.93
CA ARG A 271 0.90 7.48 22.91
C ARG A 271 1.05 5.97 22.75
N ASP A 272 0.30 5.19 23.51
CA ASP A 272 0.33 3.73 23.49
C ASP A 272 -1.11 3.18 23.48
N GLU A 273 -1.47 2.47 22.42
CA GLU A 273 -2.81 1.93 22.20
C GLU A 273 -2.76 0.40 22.09
N THR A 274 -3.87 -0.24 22.45
CA THR A 274 -3.98 -1.70 22.31
C THR A 274 -5.30 -2.05 21.60
N ILE A 275 -5.18 -2.81 20.52
CA ILE A 275 -6.32 -3.31 19.73
C ILE A 275 -6.40 -4.82 19.88
N ASN A 276 -7.55 -5.33 20.33
CA ASN A 276 -7.77 -6.77 20.47
C ASN A 276 -8.49 -7.32 19.24
N MET A 277 -7.84 -8.25 18.56
CA MET A 277 -8.37 -8.91 17.35
C MET A 277 -9.15 -10.21 17.63
N THR A 278 -9.24 -10.63 18.90
CA THR A 278 -9.99 -11.87 19.23
C THR A 278 -11.47 -11.70 18.94
N GLY A 279 -12.00 -12.54 18.06
CA GLY A 279 -13.42 -12.51 17.68
C GLY A 279 -13.81 -11.38 16.72
N VAL A 280 -12.83 -10.63 16.19
CA VAL A 280 -13.09 -9.62 15.16
C VAL A 280 -13.50 -10.29 13.85
N ASP A 281 -14.59 -9.82 13.27
CA ASP A 281 -15.08 -10.24 11.96
C ASP A 281 -14.25 -9.63 10.81
N PRO A 282 -14.26 -10.22 9.59
CA PRO A 282 -13.75 -9.54 8.40
C PRO A 282 -14.34 -8.13 8.27
N GLN A 283 -13.53 -7.17 7.88
CA GLN A 283 -13.89 -5.74 7.86
C GLN A 283 -14.30 -5.27 6.48
N VAL A 284 -15.29 -4.40 6.42
CA VAL A 284 -15.71 -3.73 5.18
C VAL A 284 -16.09 -2.28 5.47
N THR A 285 -15.74 -1.34 4.58
CA THR A 285 -16.20 0.05 4.73
C THR A 285 -17.61 0.20 4.17
N TRP A 286 -18.43 0.97 4.90
CA TRP A 286 -19.79 1.31 4.49
C TRP A 286 -19.91 2.74 3.91
N GLY A 287 -18.90 3.57 4.11
CA GLY A 287 -18.92 4.99 3.74
C GLY A 287 -17.78 5.38 2.81
N VAL A 288 -17.31 6.60 2.96
CA VAL A 288 -16.35 7.28 2.07
C VAL A 288 -14.99 7.55 2.72
N ASN A 289 -14.72 6.89 3.83
CA ASN A 289 -13.49 7.01 4.62
C ASN A 289 -13.15 5.65 5.25
N PRO A 290 -11.87 5.23 5.34
CA PRO A 290 -11.47 3.99 5.99
C PRO A 290 -11.90 3.85 7.46
N GLU A 291 -12.06 4.96 8.22
CA GLU A 291 -12.61 4.88 9.58
C GLU A 291 -14.06 4.40 9.63
N GLN A 292 -14.76 4.48 8.51
CA GLN A 292 -16.13 4.01 8.35
C GLN A 292 -16.16 2.51 7.99
N ALA A 293 -15.30 1.72 8.63
CA ALA A 293 -15.27 0.27 8.54
C ALA A 293 -16.07 -0.37 9.69
N ILE A 294 -16.70 -1.50 9.39
CA ILE A 294 -17.45 -2.34 10.35
C ILE A 294 -17.18 -3.80 10.04
N GLY A 295 -17.47 -4.67 11.01
CA GLY A 295 -17.47 -6.10 10.78
C GLY A 295 -18.54 -6.54 9.77
N ILE A 296 -18.23 -7.58 9.01
CA ILE A 296 -19.10 -8.08 7.92
C ILE A 296 -20.51 -8.47 8.39
N ASN A 297 -20.69 -8.80 9.67
CA ASN A 297 -21.97 -9.14 10.27
C ASN A 297 -22.66 -7.94 10.95
N ASP A 298 -22.05 -6.79 10.94
CA ASP A 298 -22.59 -5.59 11.56
C ASP A 298 -23.68 -4.93 10.70
N ARG A 299 -24.32 -3.94 11.30
CA ARG A 299 -25.33 -3.11 10.65
C ARG A 299 -24.75 -1.75 10.32
N ILE A 300 -25.18 -1.19 9.20
CA ILE A 300 -24.85 0.17 8.78
C ILE A 300 -25.26 1.13 9.90
N PRO A 301 -24.32 1.96 10.41
CA PRO A 301 -24.59 2.87 11.51
C PRO A 301 -25.74 3.82 11.21
N ASP A 302 -26.54 4.13 12.24
CA ASP A 302 -27.55 5.18 12.14
C ASP A 302 -26.91 6.53 12.54
N PRO A 303 -26.88 7.53 11.64
CA PRO A 303 -26.35 8.86 11.94
C PRO A 303 -26.95 9.51 13.20
N ALA A 304 -28.21 9.22 13.51
CA ALA A 304 -28.86 9.73 14.70
C ALA A 304 -28.20 9.28 16.01
N THR A 305 -27.50 8.12 15.97
CA THR A 305 -26.78 7.55 17.13
C THR A 305 -25.28 7.85 17.11
N ALA A 306 -24.79 8.45 16.03
CA ALA A 306 -23.38 8.80 15.89
C ALA A 306 -22.94 9.89 16.89
N PRO A 307 -21.66 9.96 17.27
CA PRO A 307 -21.11 11.10 18.01
C PRO A 307 -21.44 12.42 17.30
N ALA A 308 -21.75 13.45 18.07
CA ALA A 308 -22.24 14.72 17.53
C ALA A 308 -21.31 15.34 16.47
N ASN A 309 -19.99 15.19 16.64
CA ASN A 309 -18.96 15.67 15.72
C ASN A 309 -18.82 14.82 14.44
N LYS A 310 -19.40 13.62 14.39
CA LYS A 310 -19.36 12.71 13.22
C LYS A 310 -20.69 12.58 12.50
N ARG A 311 -21.79 13.12 13.07
CA ARG A 311 -23.16 12.94 12.55
C ARG A 311 -23.30 13.39 11.10
N GLU A 312 -22.88 14.61 10.81
CA GLU A 312 -22.97 15.18 9.46
C GLU A 312 -22.16 14.36 8.44
N ALA A 313 -20.95 13.94 8.80
CA ALA A 313 -20.13 13.08 7.94
C ALA A 313 -20.77 11.71 7.69
N TYR A 314 -21.47 11.15 8.69
CA TYR A 314 -22.21 9.90 8.53
C TYR A 314 -23.45 10.07 7.64
N GLU A 315 -24.20 11.15 7.79
CA GLU A 315 -25.35 11.49 6.92
C GLU A 315 -24.90 11.61 5.45
N GLN A 316 -23.85 12.37 5.19
CA GLN A 316 -23.28 12.54 3.85
C GLN A 316 -22.75 11.21 3.27
N ALA A 317 -22.06 10.40 4.07
CA ALA A 317 -21.55 9.12 3.62
C ALA A 317 -22.66 8.12 3.26
N ILE A 318 -23.72 8.05 4.05
CA ILE A 318 -24.88 7.18 3.80
C ILE A 318 -25.65 7.64 2.55
N GLU A 319 -25.87 8.95 2.42
CA GLU A 319 -26.53 9.51 1.23
C GLU A 319 -25.74 9.18 -0.04
N TYR A 320 -24.43 9.43 -0.03
CA TYR A 320 -23.55 9.12 -1.16
C TYR A 320 -23.47 7.62 -1.47
N SER A 321 -23.37 6.78 -0.44
CA SER A 321 -23.25 5.32 -0.60
C SER A 321 -24.59 4.65 -0.92
N HIS A 322 -25.70 5.39 -0.90
CA HIS A 322 -27.06 4.86 -1.11
C HIS A 322 -27.37 3.66 -0.20
N LEU A 323 -26.92 3.72 1.05
CA LEU A 323 -27.14 2.68 2.04
C LEU A 323 -28.29 3.04 2.98
N THR A 324 -28.89 2.04 3.61
CA THR A 324 -29.98 2.22 4.57
C THR A 324 -29.46 2.07 6.00
N PRO A 325 -29.56 3.10 6.85
CA PRO A 325 -29.22 2.99 8.27
C PRO A 325 -29.90 1.80 8.94
N GLY A 326 -29.16 1.06 9.76
CA GLY A 326 -29.66 -0.11 10.48
C GLY A 326 -29.83 -1.39 9.63
N ALA A 327 -29.67 -1.33 8.31
CA ALA A 327 -29.63 -2.52 7.47
C ALA A 327 -28.32 -3.30 7.70
N PRO A 328 -28.31 -4.65 7.56
CA PRO A 328 -27.07 -5.39 7.56
C PRO A 328 -26.21 -4.98 6.38
N ILE A 329 -24.88 -4.89 6.57
CA ILE A 329 -23.93 -4.63 5.47
C ILE A 329 -23.81 -5.88 4.57
N LEU A 330 -23.88 -7.06 5.18
CA LEU A 330 -23.87 -8.35 4.49
C LEU A 330 -25.05 -8.40 3.50
N GLY A 331 -24.80 -8.83 2.28
CA GLY A 331 -25.79 -8.90 1.20
C GLY A 331 -26.00 -7.58 0.45
N THR A 332 -25.26 -6.49 0.78
CA THR A 332 -25.29 -5.26 -0.02
C THR A 332 -24.83 -5.57 -1.45
N PRO A 333 -25.64 -5.32 -2.50
CA PRO A 333 -25.28 -5.63 -3.87
C PRO A 333 -24.02 -4.87 -4.32
N ILE A 334 -23.19 -5.52 -5.13
CA ILE A 334 -22.04 -4.91 -5.79
C ILE A 334 -22.18 -5.06 -7.30
N ASP A 335 -21.56 -4.15 -8.06
CA ASP A 335 -21.54 -4.16 -9.52
C ASP A 335 -20.17 -4.53 -10.06
N GLU A 336 -19.09 -4.20 -9.31
CA GLU A 336 -17.71 -4.48 -9.71
C GLU A 336 -16.89 -4.98 -8.53
N ALA A 337 -15.81 -5.71 -8.84
CA ALA A 337 -14.83 -6.20 -7.87
C ALA A 337 -13.40 -5.92 -8.35
N PHE A 338 -12.55 -5.42 -7.46
CA PHE A 338 -11.17 -5.09 -7.78
C PHE A 338 -10.20 -5.65 -6.74
N ILE A 339 -9.29 -6.51 -7.19
CA ILE A 339 -8.15 -7.04 -6.42
C ILE A 339 -6.88 -6.48 -7.06
N GLY A 340 -6.14 -5.62 -6.33
CA GLY A 340 -4.97 -4.93 -6.84
C GLY A 340 -4.42 -3.93 -5.82
N SER A 341 -3.70 -2.89 -6.27
CA SER A 341 -3.18 -1.83 -5.39
C SER A 341 -1.92 -2.22 -4.59
N CYS A 342 -1.19 -1.23 -4.11
CA CYS A 342 0.00 -1.44 -3.28
C CYS A 342 -0.31 -2.03 -1.89
N ALA A 343 -1.57 -1.99 -1.44
CA ALA A 343 -1.95 -2.57 -0.15
C ALA A 343 -1.96 -4.10 -0.16
N GLU A 344 -2.67 -4.71 -1.12
CA GLU A 344 -2.86 -6.16 -1.21
C GLU A 344 -2.85 -6.64 -2.67
N SER A 345 -1.68 -6.75 -3.26
CA SER A 345 -1.49 -7.28 -4.62
C SER A 345 -0.24 -8.14 -4.73
N ARG A 346 0.26 -8.62 -3.60
CA ARG A 346 1.42 -9.50 -3.52
C ARG A 346 1.02 -10.96 -3.67
N ILE A 347 1.99 -11.85 -3.74
CA ILE A 347 1.73 -13.26 -4.06
C ILE A 347 0.88 -13.97 -3.01
N SER A 348 1.02 -13.65 -1.72
CA SER A 348 0.18 -14.23 -0.66
C SER A 348 -1.28 -13.81 -0.80
N ASP A 349 -1.54 -12.57 -1.25
CA ASP A 349 -2.90 -12.07 -1.50
C ASP A 349 -3.54 -12.78 -2.69
N MET A 350 -2.76 -12.95 -3.79
CA MET A 350 -3.21 -13.68 -4.97
C MET A 350 -3.54 -15.14 -4.65
N ARG A 351 -2.69 -15.82 -3.88
CA ARG A 351 -2.92 -17.20 -3.42
C ARG A 351 -4.19 -17.31 -2.59
N ALA A 352 -4.35 -16.43 -1.59
CA ALA A 352 -5.50 -16.46 -0.71
C ALA A 352 -6.80 -16.16 -1.45
N ALA A 353 -6.83 -15.17 -2.34
CA ALA A 353 -8.00 -14.87 -3.16
C ALA A 353 -8.33 -16.01 -4.16
N ALA A 354 -7.31 -16.64 -4.76
CA ALA A 354 -7.48 -17.76 -5.67
C ALA A 354 -8.15 -18.97 -4.98
N GLU A 355 -7.79 -19.27 -3.72
CA GLU A 355 -8.45 -20.34 -2.96
C GLU A 355 -9.94 -20.06 -2.76
N VAL A 356 -10.33 -18.83 -2.52
CA VAL A 356 -11.75 -18.44 -2.37
C VAL A 356 -12.53 -18.65 -3.66
N VAL A 357 -11.96 -18.34 -4.82
CA VAL A 357 -12.69 -18.40 -6.11
C VAL A 357 -12.56 -19.74 -6.82
N ARG A 358 -11.68 -20.63 -6.36
CA ARG A 358 -11.42 -21.93 -6.99
C ARG A 358 -12.69 -22.76 -7.19
N GLY A 359 -12.99 -23.12 -8.44
CA GLY A 359 -14.18 -23.91 -8.81
C GLY A 359 -15.50 -23.17 -8.69
N ARG A 360 -15.48 -21.86 -8.49
CA ARG A 360 -16.66 -20.99 -8.39
C ARG A 360 -16.70 -20.01 -9.57
N ARG A 361 -17.78 -19.25 -9.69
CA ARG A 361 -17.93 -18.24 -10.74
C ARG A 361 -18.38 -16.92 -10.15
N VAL A 362 -17.88 -15.84 -10.74
CA VAL A 362 -18.36 -14.47 -10.51
C VAL A 362 -19.85 -14.40 -10.82
N ALA A 363 -20.62 -13.76 -9.95
CA ALA A 363 -22.07 -13.64 -10.06
C ALA A 363 -22.47 -12.82 -11.30
N ASP A 364 -23.59 -13.14 -11.93
CA ASP A 364 -24.06 -12.54 -13.17
C ASP A 364 -24.32 -11.02 -13.08
N ASN A 365 -24.57 -10.48 -11.89
CA ASN A 365 -24.76 -9.05 -11.66
C ASN A 365 -23.45 -8.27 -11.54
N VAL A 366 -22.31 -8.94 -11.36
CA VAL A 366 -20.99 -8.31 -11.31
C VAL A 366 -20.50 -8.11 -12.73
N THR A 367 -20.53 -6.85 -13.19
CA THR A 367 -20.24 -6.49 -14.59
C THR A 367 -18.75 -6.45 -14.91
N SER A 368 -17.90 -6.32 -13.88
CA SER A 368 -16.44 -6.27 -14.00
C SER A 368 -15.79 -6.81 -12.73
N ALA A 369 -14.90 -7.78 -12.88
CA ALA A 369 -14.11 -8.33 -11.79
C ALA A 369 -12.65 -8.44 -12.23
N TRP A 370 -11.75 -7.64 -11.62
CA TRP A 370 -10.37 -7.54 -12.04
C TRP A 370 -9.40 -8.02 -10.98
N VAL A 371 -8.35 -8.71 -11.44
CA VAL A 371 -7.17 -9.05 -10.62
C VAL A 371 -5.94 -8.44 -11.28
N VAL A 372 -5.26 -7.59 -10.54
CA VAL A 372 -4.09 -6.83 -10.99
C VAL A 372 -2.92 -7.16 -10.06
N PRO A 373 -1.91 -7.93 -10.53
CA PRO A 373 -0.71 -8.20 -9.76
C PRO A 373 0.07 -6.91 -9.44
N GLY A 374 0.75 -6.89 -8.28
CA GLY A 374 1.48 -5.70 -7.83
C GLY A 374 2.77 -5.42 -8.60
N SER A 375 3.35 -6.44 -9.24
CA SER A 375 4.55 -6.33 -10.07
C SER A 375 4.58 -7.40 -11.14
N ASN A 376 5.46 -7.22 -12.13
CA ASN A 376 5.73 -8.25 -13.14
C ASN A 376 6.30 -9.54 -12.50
N THR A 377 7.06 -9.41 -11.42
CA THR A 377 7.57 -10.56 -10.65
C THR A 377 6.42 -11.33 -10.00
N VAL A 378 5.51 -10.64 -9.31
CA VAL A 378 4.30 -11.26 -8.73
C VAL A 378 3.45 -11.91 -9.82
N LYS A 379 3.27 -11.22 -10.96
CA LYS A 379 2.53 -11.76 -12.11
C LYS A 379 3.14 -13.05 -12.62
N ALA A 380 4.45 -13.04 -12.88
CA ALA A 380 5.18 -14.22 -13.37
C ALA A 380 5.09 -15.39 -12.39
N GLN A 381 5.24 -15.12 -11.08
CA GLN A 381 5.10 -16.14 -10.05
C GLN A 381 3.68 -16.70 -10.00
N ALA A 382 2.66 -15.84 -10.00
CA ALA A 382 1.26 -16.26 -9.98
C ALA A 382 0.90 -17.09 -11.23
N GLU A 383 1.45 -16.76 -12.39
CA GLU A 383 1.27 -17.51 -13.62
C GLU A 383 1.99 -18.87 -13.58
N ALA A 384 3.20 -18.92 -13.04
CA ALA A 384 3.93 -20.19 -12.84
C ALA A 384 3.21 -21.14 -11.87
N GLU A 385 2.53 -20.60 -10.84
CA GLU A 385 1.70 -21.36 -9.92
C GLU A 385 0.31 -21.67 -10.48
N GLY A 386 -0.07 -21.14 -11.63
CA GLY A 386 -1.35 -21.35 -12.28
C GLY A 386 -2.53 -20.59 -11.66
N LEU A 387 -2.26 -19.59 -10.78
CA LEU A 387 -3.30 -18.80 -10.10
C LEU A 387 -4.13 -18.00 -11.11
N HIS A 388 -3.50 -17.45 -12.15
CA HIS A 388 -4.19 -16.72 -13.22
C HIS A 388 -5.31 -17.55 -13.88
N ARG A 389 -5.11 -18.87 -14.06
CA ARG A 389 -6.13 -19.76 -14.63
C ARG A 389 -7.33 -19.89 -13.73
N ILE A 390 -7.11 -19.96 -12.41
CA ILE A 390 -8.20 -20.04 -11.41
C ILE A 390 -9.08 -18.79 -11.50
N PHE A 391 -8.46 -17.60 -11.59
CA PHE A 391 -9.20 -16.33 -11.72
C PHE A 391 -9.94 -16.24 -13.06
N LEU A 392 -9.30 -16.59 -14.16
CA LEU A 392 -9.94 -16.60 -15.49
C LEU A 392 -11.11 -17.59 -15.56
N GLU A 393 -10.95 -18.80 -15.03
CA GLU A 393 -12.02 -19.82 -14.96
C GLU A 393 -13.19 -19.35 -14.09
N ALA A 394 -12.91 -18.56 -13.03
CA ALA A 394 -13.93 -17.95 -12.20
C ALA A 394 -14.63 -16.75 -12.87
N GLY A 395 -14.09 -16.21 -13.95
CA GLY A 395 -14.66 -15.06 -14.68
C GLY A 395 -14.07 -13.71 -14.30
N PHE A 396 -12.92 -13.67 -13.62
CA PHE A 396 -12.16 -12.46 -13.43
C PHE A 396 -11.32 -12.15 -14.69
N GLU A 397 -11.05 -10.86 -14.93
CA GLU A 397 -10.01 -10.43 -15.84
C GLU A 397 -8.66 -10.45 -15.16
N TRP A 398 -7.68 -11.13 -15.76
CA TRP A 398 -6.29 -11.12 -15.34
C TRP A 398 -5.55 -10.02 -16.08
N ARG A 399 -5.08 -9.02 -15.35
CA ARG A 399 -4.55 -7.78 -15.90
C ARG A 399 -3.02 -7.71 -15.78
N GLU A 400 -2.42 -6.70 -16.40
CA GLU A 400 -1.01 -6.38 -16.26
C GLU A 400 -0.72 -5.63 -14.96
N ALA A 401 0.53 -5.73 -14.46
CA ALA A 401 0.92 -5.09 -13.21
C ALA A 401 0.91 -3.55 -13.32
N SER A 402 0.24 -2.85 -12.43
CA SER A 402 0.27 -1.40 -12.18
C SER A 402 -0.75 -1.02 -11.09
N CYS A 403 -0.93 0.28 -10.80
CA CYS A 403 -1.89 0.78 -9.82
C CYS A 403 -3.36 0.61 -10.21
N SER A 404 -3.69 0.63 -11.52
CA SER A 404 -5.04 0.35 -12.04
C SER A 404 -6.16 1.20 -11.38
N LYS A 405 -7.32 0.58 -11.11
CA LYS A 405 -8.47 1.22 -10.46
C LYS A 405 -8.18 1.76 -9.05
N CYS A 406 -7.00 1.55 -8.47
CA CYS A 406 -6.68 2.15 -7.17
C CYS A 406 -6.71 3.68 -7.20
N TYR A 407 -6.26 4.29 -8.30
CA TYR A 407 -6.27 5.74 -8.51
C TYR A 407 -6.99 6.15 -9.81
N GLY A 408 -6.93 5.30 -10.83
CA GLY A 408 -7.59 5.54 -12.12
C GLY A 408 -6.89 6.52 -13.06
N SER A 409 -5.69 7.04 -12.72
CA SER A 409 -4.98 7.99 -13.59
C SER A 409 -4.46 7.38 -14.89
N ASN A 410 -4.43 6.06 -14.98
CA ASN A 410 -4.05 5.30 -16.16
C ASN A 410 -5.24 4.93 -17.08
N GLY A 411 -6.44 5.45 -16.81
CA GLY A 411 -7.65 5.15 -17.59
C GLY A 411 -8.45 3.93 -17.09
N ASP A 412 -7.99 3.25 -16.07
CA ASP A 412 -8.69 2.10 -15.45
C ASP A 412 -9.68 2.60 -14.38
N TYR A 413 -10.94 2.82 -14.74
CA TYR A 413 -11.96 3.33 -13.83
C TYR A 413 -13.02 2.28 -13.49
N VAL A 414 -13.71 2.51 -12.37
CA VAL A 414 -15.03 1.94 -12.10
C VAL A 414 -16.07 2.74 -12.88
N GLU A 415 -17.03 2.06 -13.51
CA GLU A 415 -18.06 2.74 -14.31
C GLU A 415 -18.94 3.67 -13.45
N PRO A 416 -19.32 4.85 -13.97
CA PRO A 416 -20.17 5.78 -13.23
C PRO A 416 -21.48 5.13 -12.74
N GLY A 417 -21.85 5.43 -11.51
CA GLY A 417 -23.06 4.89 -10.86
C GLY A 417 -22.88 3.47 -10.29
N LYS A 418 -21.70 2.87 -10.40
CA LYS A 418 -21.42 1.50 -9.93
C LYS A 418 -20.86 1.48 -8.51
N ARG A 419 -21.16 0.38 -7.80
CA ARG A 419 -20.55 0.04 -6.52
C ARG A 419 -19.49 -1.01 -6.73
N CYS A 420 -18.24 -0.67 -6.37
CA CYS A 420 -17.10 -1.56 -6.43
C CYS A 420 -16.69 -2.00 -5.01
N ILE A 421 -16.56 -3.31 -4.78
CA ILE A 421 -15.81 -3.80 -3.63
C ILE A 421 -14.34 -3.95 -4.02
N SER A 422 -13.43 -3.43 -3.19
CA SER A 422 -12.04 -3.24 -3.58
C SER A 422 -11.09 -3.45 -2.41
N ASN A 423 -9.94 -4.05 -2.66
CA ASN A 423 -8.85 -4.07 -1.69
C ASN A 423 -7.87 -2.89 -1.83
N SER A 424 -8.24 -1.86 -2.57
CA SER A 424 -7.46 -0.62 -2.67
C SER A 424 -7.37 0.13 -1.33
N ASN A 425 -6.68 1.27 -1.33
CA ASN A 425 -6.30 1.97 -0.11
C ASN A 425 -7.34 2.97 0.37
N ARG A 426 -8.05 3.63 -0.56
CA ARG A 426 -8.92 4.78 -0.32
C ARG A 426 -10.26 4.62 -0.99
N ASN A 427 -11.29 5.18 -0.36
CA ASN A 427 -12.67 5.16 -0.86
C ASN A 427 -13.38 6.51 -0.76
N TYR A 428 -12.63 7.62 -0.76
CA TYR A 428 -13.28 8.93 -0.81
C TYR A 428 -14.09 9.12 -2.11
N ILE A 429 -15.01 10.06 -2.09
CA ILE A 429 -15.91 10.35 -3.21
C ILE A 429 -15.13 10.53 -4.52
N GLY A 430 -15.45 9.72 -5.52
CA GLY A 430 -14.82 9.78 -6.86
C GLY A 430 -13.45 9.11 -6.98
N ARG A 431 -12.94 8.43 -5.94
CA ARG A 431 -11.59 7.83 -5.96
C ARG A 431 -11.35 6.88 -7.12
N GLN A 432 -12.27 5.97 -7.41
CA GLN A 432 -12.14 4.97 -8.46
C GLN A 432 -12.87 5.36 -9.76
N GLY A 433 -13.41 6.55 -9.83
CA GLY A 433 -14.16 7.06 -10.95
C GLY A 433 -15.28 8.02 -10.52
N ARG A 434 -15.82 8.75 -11.49
CA ARG A 434 -16.88 9.72 -11.24
C ARG A 434 -18.16 9.01 -10.82
N ASP A 435 -18.83 9.52 -9.78
CA ASP A 435 -20.10 9.01 -9.25
C ASP A 435 -20.05 7.51 -8.87
N THR A 436 -18.88 7.02 -8.43
CA THR A 436 -18.68 5.62 -8.05
C THR A 436 -18.65 5.45 -6.54
N ASN A 437 -19.15 4.32 -6.06
CA ASN A 437 -19.11 3.95 -4.65
C ASN A 437 -18.08 2.83 -4.43
N THR A 438 -17.07 3.07 -3.58
CA THR A 438 -16.03 2.10 -3.28
C THR A 438 -16.17 1.58 -1.84
N MET A 439 -16.27 0.26 -1.69
CA MET A 439 -16.22 -0.44 -0.41
C MET A 439 -14.87 -1.11 -0.25
N LEU A 440 -14.10 -0.74 0.78
CA LEU A 440 -12.80 -1.35 1.05
C LEU A 440 -12.99 -2.64 1.87
N ALA A 441 -12.30 -3.69 1.44
CA ALA A 441 -12.24 -4.97 2.15
C ALA A 441 -10.92 -5.70 1.80
N SER A 442 -10.60 -6.80 2.50
CA SER A 442 -9.45 -7.64 2.15
C SER A 442 -9.66 -8.37 0.81
N SER A 443 -8.55 -8.75 0.15
CA SER A 443 -8.57 -9.47 -1.13
C SER A 443 -9.46 -10.70 -1.12
N THR A 444 -9.49 -11.43 -0.03
CA THR A 444 -10.34 -12.63 0.16
C THR A 444 -11.82 -12.27 0.30
N THR A 445 -12.16 -11.20 1.00
CA THR A 445 -13.53 -10.69 1.12
C THR A 445 -14.04 -10.12 -0.20
N VAL A 446 -13.17 -9.45 -0.97
CA VAL A 446 -13.47 -9.01 -2.35
C VAL A 446 -13.77 -10.20 -3.23
N ALA A 447 -12.92 -11.23 -3.21
CA ALA A 447 -13.10 -12.47 -3.96
C ALA A 447 -14.43 -13.17 -3.63
N ALA A 448 -14.74 -13.34 -2.34
CA ALA A 448 -16.00 -13.92 -1.89
C ALA A 448 -17.23 -13.11 -2.34
N SER A 449 -17.13 -11.80 -2.26
CA SER A 449 -18.21 -10.89 -2.66
C SER A 449 -18.44 -10.89 -4.17
N ALA A 450 -17.39 -11.00 -4.98
CA ALA A 450 -17.52 -11.16 -6.43
C ALA A 450 -18.28 -12.44 -6.81
N ILE A 451 -18.02 -13.54 -6.12
CA ILE A 451 -18.74 -14.80 -6.31
C ILE A 451 -20.21 -14.70 -5.85
N ALA A 452 -20.47 -14.00 -4.75
CA ALA A 452 -21.83 -13.84 -4.22
C ALA A 452 -22.66 -12.76 -4.95
N GLY A 453 -22.02 -11.83 -5.68
CA GLY A 453 -22.68 -10.66 -6.28
C GLY A 453 -23.09 -9.59 -5.27
N SER A 454 -22.65 -9.72 -4.03
CA SER A 454 -22.96 -8.83 -2.91
C SER A 454 -21.88 -8.96 -1.85
N VAL A 455 -21.81 -8.02 -0.92
CA VAL A 455 -20.91 -8.11 0.25
C VAL A 455 -21.12 -9.45 0.95
N ALA A 456 -20.08 -10.27 1.07
CA ALA A 456 -20.15 -11.63 1.53
C ALA A 456 -19.11 -11.95 2.61
N ASP A 457 -19.49 -12.79 3.56
CA ASP A 457 -18.57 -13.30 4.57
C ASP A 457 -17.66 -14.37 3.96
N VAL A 458 -16.37 -14.06 3.86
CA VAL A 458 -15.37 -14.95 3.28
C VAL A 458 -15.30 -16.32 3.98
N ARG A 459 -15.62 -16.40 5.26
CA ARG A 459 -15.61 -17.66 6.04
C ARG A 459 -16.53 -18.73 5.48
N ASN A 460 -17.55 -18.34 4.69
CA ASN A 460 -18.43 -19.25 4.00
C ASN A 460 -17.83 -19.83 2.70
N PHE A 461 -16.63 -19.38 2.33
CA PHE A 461 -15.94 -19.75 1.08
C PHE A 461 -14.57 -20.42 1.32
N LEU A 462 -14.14 -20.50 2.58
CA LEU A 462 -12.90 -21.17 3.01
C LEU A 462 -13.06 -22.69 3.08
#